data_61436dd7db746e977e1a5b2089c57bea
#
_entry.id   61436dd7db746e977e1a5b2089c57bea
#
_cell.length_a   1.000
_cell.length_b   1.000
_cell.length_c   1.000
_cell.angle_alpha   90.00
_cell.angle_beta   90.00
_cell.angle_gamma   90.00
#
_symmetry.space_group_name_H-M   'P 1'
#
loop_
_entity.id
_entity.type
_entity.pdbx_description
1 polymer ?
#
loop_
_entity_poly.entity_id
_entity_poly.type
_entity_poly.pdbx_seq_one_letter_code
_entity_poly.pdbx_strand_id
1 'polypeptide(L)'
;MERHLHHISFDVPYPANYGGAIEVYYKLKALAEAGVKVHLHCFEYGRGYAEELESFCESVNYYPRKQRLQSLPVRYPHIVKSRRSKELLKNLVKDPWPILFEGLHTTYYLSHPKLENRRKVVRLHNVEWEYYYALAQWESAYLNRQYYLAESRQLKAWEDVLPFADQLLPISPKDTAYYAERFKNVDHLPPFHGNHEITSRPGQGDYCLYHAKLSVPENHEAAMFLVNQVFHDFPVPLIIAGGGAQPELIEGISENDQILLRPDPGESEMEDLIRNAHILVLPTFQATGIKLKLLNSLFNGRHVMVNPPMILQTKLGLYCHVADDAPDFQKQILQLFDKPFPAGEIEKRKALLTQTYSNEVNVQKLMEHLYPKEVMKAR
;
A
#
# COMPACT_ATOMS: atom_id res chain seq x y z
N MET A 1 -21.62 -24.51 1.70
CA MET A 1 -21.57 -24.04 0.28
C MET A 1 -20.19 -23.52 0.00
N GLU A 2 -19.65 -23.77 -1.19
CA GLU A 2 -18.40 -23.13 -1.62
C GLU A 2 -18.60 -21.62 -1.72
N ARG A 3 -17.61 -20.86 -1.25
CA ARG A 3 -17.63 -19.41 -1.30
C ARG A 3 -16.87 -18.92 -2.52
N HIS A 4 -17.54 -18.22 -3.42
CA HIS A 4 -16.96 -17.64 -4.61
C HIS A 4 -16.96 -16.11 -4.52
N LEU A 5 -15.95 -15.47 -5.12
CA LEU A 5 -15.77 -14.03 -5.11
C LEU A 5 -15.27 -13.53 -6.48
N HIS A 6 -15.93 -12.54 -7.05
CA HIS A 6 -15.32 -11.72 -8.10
C HIS A 6 -14.43 -10.64 -7.47
N HIS A 7 -13.14 -10.67 -7.74
CA HIS A 7 -12.19 -9.69 -7.24
C HIS A 7 -11.63 -8.87 -8.40
N ILE A 8 -11.91 -7.57 -8.43
CA ILE A 8 -11.49 -6.68 -9.51
C ILE A 8 -10.28 -5.89 -9.06
N SER A 9 -9.10 -6.24 -9.59
CA SER A 9 -7.84 -5.55 -9.31
C SER A 9 -7.60 -4.42 -10.31
N PHE A 10 -7.08 -3.30 -9.83
CA PHE A 10 -6.74 -2.16 -10.68
C PHE A 10 -5.47 -2.37 -11.52
N ASP A 11 -4.67 -3.38 -11.21
CA ASP A 11 -3.44 -3.78 -11.88
C ASP A 11 -3.26 -5.29 -11.75
N VAL A 12 -2.28 -5.89 -12.43
CA VAL A 12 -1.83 -7.25 -12.17
C VAL A 12 -1.03 -7.25 -10.86
N PRO A 13 -1.47 -7.97 -9.79
CA PRO A 13 -0.86 -7.84 -8.47
C PRO A 13 0.47 -8.58 -8.30
N TYR A 14 1.01 -9.18 -9.35
CA TYR A 14 2.30 -9.87 -9.33
C TYR A 14 3.25 -9.28 -10.39
N PRO A 15 4.58 -9.17 -10.09
CA PRO A 15 5.20 -9.38 -8.78
C PRO A 15 4.73 -8.33 -7.74
N ALA A 16 4.66 -8.72 -6.46
CA ALA A 16 4.20 -7.89 -5.35
C ALA A 16 5.26 -6.86 -4.91
N ASN A 17 5.61 -5.91 -5.77
CA ASN A 17 6.78 -5.03 -5.64
C ASN A 17 6.46 -3.54 -5.40
N TYR A 18 5.19 -3.19 -5.17
CA TYR A 18 4.77 -1.88 -4.69
C TYR A 18 3.50 -2.02 -3.83
N GLY A 19 3.20 -1.03 -2.99
CA GLY A 19 2.16 -1.11 -1.95
C GLY A 19 0.81 -1.63 -2.40
N GLY A 20 0.29 -1.13 -3.53
CA GLY A 20 -1.00 -1.60 -4.08
C GLY A 20 -0.96 -3.06 -4.56
N ALA A 21 0.13 -3.49 -5.22
CA ALA A 21 0.29 -4.87 -5.65
C ALA A 21 0.47 -5.82 -4.45
N ILE A 22 1.28 -5.42 -3.45
CA ILE A 22 1.49 -6.18 -2.22
C ILE A 22 0.14 -6.43 -1.52
N GLU A 23 -0.63 -5.38 -1.31
CA GLU A 23 -1.90 -5.46 -0.60
C GLU A 23 -2.89 -6.39 -1.31
N VAL A 24 -3.02 -6.29 -2.62
CA VAL A 24 -3.91 -7.15 -3.40
C VAL A 24 -3.42 -8.60 -3.43
N TYR A 25 -2.13 -8.82 -3.67
CA TYR A 25 -1.53 -10.16 -3.76
C TYR A 25 -1.71 -10.96 -2.47
N TYR A 26 -1.33 -10.40 -1.34
CA TYR A 26 -1.44 -11.10 -0.05
C TYR A 26 -2.90 -11.25 0.43
N LYS A 27 -3.80 -10.36 0.03
CA LYS A 27 -5.23 -10.53 0.23
C LYS A 27 -5.80 -11.70 -0.57
N LEU A 28 -5.39 -11.87 -1.84
CA LEU A 28 -5.78 -13.01 -2.66
C LEU A 28 -5.31 -14.33 -2.02
N LYS A 29 -4.06 -14.40 -1.55
CA LYS A 29 -3.53 -15.58 -0.84
C LYS A 29 -4.33 -15.87 0.43
N ALA A 30 -4.57 -14.86 1.26
CA ALA A 30 -5.35 -15.02 2.49
C ALA A 30 -6.80 -15.46 2.21
N LEU A 31 -7.44 -14.97 1.16
CA LEU A 31 -8.77 -15.42 0.74
C LEU A 31 -8.78 -16.88 0.28
N ALA A 32 -7.77 -17.29 -0.51
CA ALA A 32 -7.62 -18.66 -0.96
C ALA A 32 -7.38 -19.63 0.22
N GLU A 33 -6.49 -19.28 1.15
CA GLU A 33 -6.23 -20.01 2.39
C GLU A 33 -7.49 -20.13 3.29
N ALA A 34 -8.34 -19.10 3.28
CA ALA A 34 -9.64 -19.11 3.95
C ALA A 34 -10.73 -19.91 3.19
N GLY A 35 -10.37 -20.59 2.09
CA GLY A 35 -11.27 -21.44 1.30
C GLY A 35 -12.22 -20.68 0.37
N VAL A 36 -11.88 -19.43 0.00
CA VAL A 36 -12.65 -18.66 -0.98
C VAL A 36 -12.12 -18.91 -2.38
N LYS A 37 -12.98 -19.30 -3.30
CA LYS A 37 -12.68 -19.44 -4.73
C LYS A 37 -12.73 -18.08 -5.40
N VAL A 38 -11.55 -17.49 -5.64
CA VAL A 38 -11.43 -16.14 -6.18
C VAL A 38 -11.40 -16.17 -7.70
N HIS A 39 -12.33 -15.46 -8.33
CA HIS A 39 -12.33 -15.14 -9.75
C HIS A 39 -11.72 -13.76 -9.94
N LEU A 40 -10.42 -13.73 -10.23
CA LEU A 40 -9.64 -12.51 -10.34
C LEU A 40 -9.83 -11.85 -11.71
N HIS A 41 -10.01 -10.53 -11.70
CA HIS A 41 -10.14 -9.67 -12.86
C HIS A 41 -9.08 -8.58 -12.81
N CYS A 42 -8.01 -8.68 -13.61
CA CYS A 42 -6.89 -7.74 -13.63
C CYS A 42 -6.95 -6.79 -14.82
N PHE A 43 -6.59 -5.53 -14.59
CA PHE A 43 -6.32 -4.59 -15.68
C PHE A 43 -4.82 -4.58 -15.99
N GLU A 44 -4.45 -5.06 -17.19
CA GLU A 44 -3.07 -5.19 -17.62
C GLU A 44 -2.63 -3.94 -18.42
N TYR A 45 -1.43 -3.42 -18.12
CA TYR A 45 -0.82 -2.28 -18.81
C TYR A 45 0.70 -2.19 -18.59
N GLY A 46 1.41 -3.31 -18.70
CA GLY A 46 2.88 -3.37 -18.66
C GLY A 46 3.48 -4.34 -17.65
N ARG A 47 2.64 -5.05 -16.87
CA ARG A 47 3.13 -6.09 -15.94
C ARG A 47 3.06 -7.50 -16.50
N GLY A 48 2.33 -7.69 -17.59
CA GLY A 48 2.17 -8.98 -18.25
C GLY A 48 1.20 -9.93 -17.53
N TYR A 49 1.17 -11.17 -18.01
CA TYR A 49 0.46 -12.28 -17.38
C TYR A 49 1.32 -12.90 -16.27
N ALA A 50 0.69 -13.37 -15.21
CA ALA A 50 1.37 -13.94 -14.05
C ALA A 50 0.79 -15.32 -13.71
N GLU A 51 1.50 -16.39 -14.07
CA GLU A 51 1.13 -17.78 -13.75
C GLU A 51 1.02 -18.03 -12.25
N GLU A 52 1.80 -17.32 -11.45
CA GLU A 52 1.74 -17.36 -9.98
C GLU A 52 0.31 -17.15 -9.45
N LEU A 53 -0.49 -16.28 -10.08
CA LEU A 53 -1.86 -15.98 -9.67
C LEU A 53 -2.81 -17.14 -9.93
N GLU A 54 -2.53 -18.00 -10.90
CA GLU A 54 -3.33 -19.17 -11.23
C GLU A 54 -3.16 -20.29 -10.19
N SER A 55 -2.10 -20.26 -9.39
CA SER A 55 -1.82 -21.28 -8.37
C SER A 55 -2.80 -21.21 -7.17
N PHE A 56 -3.45 -20.07 -6.94
CA PHE A 56 -4.38 -19.87 -5.81
C PHE A 56 -5.68 -19.16 -6.19
N CYS A 57 -5.84 -18.67 -7.41
CA CYS A 57 -7.12 -18.16 -7.91
C CYS A 57 -7.85 -19.24 -8.72
N GLU A 58 -9.18 -19.33 -8.57
CA GLU A 58 -10.02 -20.24 -9.36
C GLU A 58 -10.02 -19.89 -10.85
N SER A 59 -9.92 -18.61 -11.17
CA SER A 59 -9.71 -18.10 -12.53
C SER A 59 -9.05 -16.73 -12.53
N VAL A 60 -8.23 -16.44 -13.55
CA VAL A 60 -7.61 -15.14 -13.76
C VAL A 60 -8.00 -14.59 -15.12
N ASN A 61 -8.60 -13.41 -15.14
CA ASN A 61 -9.03 -12.74 -16.37
C ASN A 61 -8.28 -11.41 -16.50
N TYR A 62 -7.65 -11.20 -17.65
CA TYR A 62 -6.88 -10.00 -17.95
C TYR A 62 -7.63 -9.10 -18.93
N TYR A 63 -7.70 -7.80 -18.61
CA TYR A 63 -8.35 -6.80 -19.46
C TYR A 63 -7.36 -5.70 -19.78
N PRO A 64 -7.26 -5.25 -21.05
CA PRO A 64 -6.37 -4.14 -21.39
C PRO A 64 -6.86 -2.85 -20.75
N ARG A 65 -5.96 -2.16 -20.03
CA ARG A 65 -6.20 -0.79 -19.57
C ARG A 65 -6.09 0.17 -20.77
N LYS A 66 -7.10 1.01 -20.97
CA LYS A 66 -7.09 1.99 -22.04
C LYS A 66 -6.07 3.08 -21.80
N GLN A 67 -5.27 3.38 -22.82
CA GLN A 67 -4.30 4.48 -22.74
C GLN A 67 -5.00 5.85 -22.66
N ARG A 68 -4.26 6.87 -22.16
CA ARG A 68 -4.77 8.21 -21.92
C ARG A 68 -5.45 8.84 -23.16
N LEU A 69 -4.88 8.70 -24.34
CA LEU A 69 -5.45 9.20 -25.60
C LEU A 69 -6.77 8.54 -26.00
N GLN A 70 -6.99 7.28 -25.60
CA GLN A 70 -8.22 6.52 -25.88
C GLN A 70 -9.35 6.80 -24.89
N SER A 71 -9.05 7.50 -23.81
CA SER A 71 -9.99 7.80 -22.72
C SER A 71 -10.23 9.30 -22.52
N LEU A 72 -9.94 10.13 -23.53
CA LEU A 72 -10.13 11.58 -23.51
C LEU A 72 -11.48 11.98 -22.95
N PRO A 73 -11.54 13.12 -22.24
CA PRO A 73 -12.17 13.27 -20.95
C PRO A 73 -13.66 13.51 -21.12
N VAL A 74 -14.32 13.73 -20.10
CA VAL A 74 -14.94 14.99 -19.68
C VAL A 74 -15.86 14.75 -18.48
N ARG A 75 -16.35 13.51 -18.30
CA ARG A 75 -17.33 13.19 -17.26
C ARG A 75 -16.80 12.22 -16.20
N TYR A 76 -15.73 11.48 -16.49
CA TYR A 76 -15.21 10.41 -15.62
C TYR A 76 -13.72 10.58 -15.39
N PRO A 77 -13.19 10.33 -14.17
CA PRO A 77 -11.75 10.30 -13.94
C PRO A 77 -11.07 9.32 -14.89
N HIS A 78 -9.88 9.67 -15.38
CA HIS A 78 -9.16 8.83 -16.33
C HIS A 78 -8.83 7.45 -15.70
N ILE A 79 -8.40 7.42 -14.44
CA ILE A 79 -8.06 6.15 -13.77
C ILE A 79 -9.26 5.20 -13.69
N VAL A 80 -10.47 5.70 -13.57
CA VAL A 80 -11.70 4.90 -13.56
C VAL A 80 -12.11 4.51 -15.00
N LYS A 81 -12.17 5.50 -15.90
CA LYS A 81 -12.61 5.29 -17.28
C LYS A 81 -11.68 4.36 -18.07
N SER A 82 -10.38 4.42 -17.80
CA SER A 82 -9.38 3.57 -18.45
C SER A 82 -9.58 2.08 -18.14
N ARG A 83 -10.30 1.76 -17.07
CA ARG A 83 -10.64 0.39 -16.63
C ARG A 83 -12.06 -0.03 -17.01
N ARG A 84 -12.67 0.63 -17.98
CA ARG A 84 -13.94 0.21 -18.58
C ARG A 84 -13.72 -0.95 -19.55
N SER A 85 -14.26 -2.14 -19.24
CA SER A 85 -14.25 -3.32 -20.11
C SER A 85 -15.66 -3.92 -20.20
N LYS A 86 -16.18 -4.06 -21.43
CA LYS A 86 -17.47 -4.75 -21.67
C LYS A 86 -17.39 -6.24 -21.33
N GLU A 87 -16.22 -6.83 -21.50
CA GLU A 87 -15.96 -8.23 -21.16
C GLU A 87 -15.96 -8.47 -19.65
N LEU A 88 -15.35 -7.56 -18.88
CA LEU A 88 -15.48 -7.59 -17.41
C LEU A 88 -16.94 -7.60 -16.99
N LEU A 89 -17.77 -6.68 -17.49
CA LEU A 89 -19.19 -6.67 -17.15
C LEU A 89 -19.90 -7.97 -17.56
N LYS A 90 -19.59 -8.52 -18.75
CA LYS A 90 -20.14 -9.80 -19.20
C LYS A 90 -19.76 -10.95 -18.26
N ASN A 91 -18.53 -10.96 -17.74
CA ASN A 91 -18.10 -11.97 -16.78
C ASN A 91 -18.78 -11.78 -15.40
N LEU A 92 -18.85 -10.56 -14.89
CA LEU A 92 -19.51 -10.28 -13.61
C LEU A 92 -20.99 -10.65 -13.55
N VAL A 93 -21.73 -10.61 -14.66
CA VAL A 93 -23.17 -10.92 -14.68
C VAL A 93 -23.48 -12.40 -14.88
N LYS A 94 -22.48 -13.26 -15.10
CA LYS A 94 -22.69 -14.71 -15.27
C LYS A 94 -23.16 -15.38 -13.98
N ASP A 95 -22.65 -14.92 -12.86
CA ASP A 95 -22.78 -15.57 -11.55
C ASP A 95 -23.27 -14.58 -10.49
N PRO A 96 -23.98 -15.04 -9.44
CA PRO A 96 -24.54 -14.15 -8.41
C PRO A 96 -23.55 -13.83 -7.26
N TRP A 97 -22.27 -14.10 -7.42
CA TRP A 97 -21.28 -14.00 -6.33
C TRP A 97 -20.97 -12.55 -5.92
N PRO A 98 -20.55 -12.31 -4.68
CA PRO A 98 -20.09 -10.99 -4.24
C PRO A 98 -18.99 -10.42 -5.16
N ILE A 99 -18.87 -9.10 -5.17
CA ILE A 99 -17.86 -8.40 -5.95
C ILE A 99 -17.04 -7.51 -5.02
N LEU A 100 -15.72 -7.71 -5.00
CA LEU A 100 -14.75 -6.84 -4.35
C LEU A 100 -14.08 -5.95 -5.39
N PHE A 101 -14.23 -4.64 -5.23
CA PHE A 101 -13.62 -3.61 -6.08
C PHE A 101 -12.37 -3.05 -5.38
N GLU A 102 -11.21 -3.16 -6.02
CA GLU A 102 -9.96 -2.60 -5.50
C GLU A 102 -9.77 -1.14 -5.92
N GLY A 103 -9.75 -0.27 -4.95
CA GLY A 103 -9.64 1.17 -5.14
C GLY A 103 -10.84 1.80 -5.85
N LEU A 104 -10.93 3.11 -5.81
CA LEU A 104 -11.88 3.88 -6.61
C LEU A 104 -11.68 3.63 -8.12
N HIS A 105 -10.48 3.22 -8.50
CA HIS A 105 -10.05 2.89 -9.88
C HIS A 105 -10.96 1.89 -10.59
N THR A 106 -11.48 0.88 -9.87
CA THR A 106 -12.22 -0.25 -10.47
C THR A 106 -13.74 -0.05 -10.46
N THR A 107 -14.23 1.05 -9.90
CA THR A 107 -15.65 1.30 -9.62
C THR A 107 -16.49 1.74 -10.82
N TYR A 108 -15.97 1.65 -12.06
CA TYR A 108 -16.72 2.08 -13.26
C TYR A 108 -18.12 1.44 -13.36
N TYR A 109 -18.26 0.17 -12.96
CA TYR A 109 -19.54 -0.56 -13.00
C TYR A 109 -20.25 -0.66 -11.65
N LEU A 110 -19.79 0.01 -10.60
CA LEU A 110 -20.35 -0.09 -9.26
C LEU A 110 -21.86 0.23 -9.20
N SER A 111 -22.30 1.24 -9.95
CA SER A 111 -23.71 1.66 -10.06
C SER A 111 -24.46 1.04 -11.25
N HIS A 112 -23.88 0.01 -11.91
CA HIS A 112 -24.48 -0.54 -13.12
C HIS A 112 -25.75 -1.36 -12.78
N PRO A 113 -26.94 -1.15 -13.46
CA PRO A 113 -28.22 -1.79 -13.10
C PRO A 113 -28.17 -3.33 -13.07
N LYS A 114 -27.36 -3.97 -13.95
CA LYS A 114 -27.19 -5.43 -13.94
C LYS A 114 -26.50 -5.98 -12.69
N LEU A 115 -25.89 -5.10 -11.88
CA LEU A 115 -25.21 -5.47 -10.63
C LEU A 115 -25.96 -4.94 -9.38
N GLU A 116 -27.18 -4.45 -9.54
CA GLU A 116 -27.97 -3.83 -8.47
C GLU A 116 -28.16 -4.79 -7.28
N ASN A 117 -28.53 -6.02 -7.55
CA ASN A 117 -28.80 -7.05 -6.52
C ASN A 117 -27.57 -7.85 -6.10
N ARG A 118 -26.37 -7.31 -6.34
CA ARG A 118 -25.11 -7.98 -6.00
C ARG A 118 -24.51 -7.37 -4.73
N ARG A 119 -23.98 -8.22 -3.85
CA ARG A 119 -23.14 -7.75 -2.75
C ARG A 119 -21.88 -7.12 -3.33
N LYS A 120 -21.66 -5.84 -3.05
CA LYS A 120 -20.55 -5.02 -3.58
C LYS A 120 -19.79 -4.41 -2.42
N VAL A 121 -18.51 -4.75 -2.33
CA VAL A 121 -17.58 -4.21 -1.34
C VAL A 121 -16.49 -3.42 -2.07
N VAL A 122 -16.17 -2.23 -1.60
CA VAL A 122 -15.09 -1.41 -2.17
C VAL A 122 -13.97 -1.30 -1.15
N ARG A 123 -12.79 -1.79 -1.50
CA ARG A 123 -11.54 -1.62 -0.78
C ARG A 123 -10.89 -0.31 -1.19
N LEU A 124 -10.68 0.62 -0.27
CA LEU A 124 -10.14 1.96 -0.55
C LEU A 124 -8.70 2.05 -0.04
N HIS A 125 -7.76 2.25 -0.97
CA HIS A 125 -6.33 2.29 -0.68
C HIS A 125 -5.86 3.68 -0.22
N ASN A 126 -6.51 4.72 -0.71
CA ASN A 126 -6.27 6.13 -0.38
C ASN A 126 -7.58 6.91 -0.51
N VAL A 127 -7.59 8.13 -0.03
CA VAL A 127 -8.47 9.17 -0.54
C VAL A 127 -7.85 9.66 -1.86
N GLU A 128 -8.30 9.07 -2.98
CA GLU A 128 -7.62 9.18 -4.28
C GLU A 128 -7.46 10.62 -4.78
N TRP A 129 -8.44 11.49 -4.51
CA TRP A 129 -8.32 12.89 -4.92
C TRP A 129 -7.24 13.65 -4.13
N GLU A 130 -7.03 13.32 -2.85
CA GLU A 130 -5.92 13.88 -2.05
C GLU A 130 -4.57 13.40 -2.59
N TYR A 131 -4.48 12.11 -2.94
CA TYR A 131 -3.28 11.53 -3.53
C TYR A 131 -2.90 12.23 -4.84
N TYR A 132 -3.87 12.41 -5.78
CA TYR A 132 -3.63 13.12 -7.04
C TYR A 132 -3.34 14.61 -6.85
N TYR A 133 -3.96 15.23 -5.84
CA TYR A 133 -3.62 16.60 -5.47
C TYR A 133 -2.18 16.72 -4.98
N ALA A 134 -1.74 15.80 -4.12
CA ALA A 134 -0.35 15.75 -3.65
C ALA A 134 0.62 15.54 -4.81
N LEU A 135 0.35 14.61 -5.74
CA LEU A 135 1.17 14.44 -6.95
C LEU A 135 1.33 15.73 -7.75
N ALA A 136 0.27 16.54 -7.84
CA ALA A 136 0.32 17.83 -8.52
C ALA A 136 1.24 18.86 -7.84
N GLN A 137 1.42 18.78 -6.50
CA GLN A 137 2.32 19.68 -5.78
C GLN A 137 3.80 19.38 -6.07
N TRP A 138 4.13 18.12 -6.36
CA TRP A 138 5.48 17.63 -6.62
C TRP A 138 5.86 17.65 -8.11
N GLU A 139 4.88 17.73 -9.01
CA GLU A 139 5.11 17.69 -10.46
C GLU A 139 5.64 19.04 -10.99
N SER A 140 6.82 19.01 -11.56
CA SER A 140 7.47 20.18 -12.16
C SER A 140 6.95 20.51 -13.56
N ALA A 141 6.57 19.48 -14.33
CA ALA A 141 6.06 19.66 -15.68
C ALA A 141 4.64 20.22 -15.68
N TYR A 142 4.46 21.43 -16.20
CA TYR A 142 3.20 22.16 -16.16
C TYR A 142 1.98 21.35 -16.65
N LEU A 143 2.11 20.66 -17.80
CA LEU A 143 1.00 19.87 -18.36
C LEU A 143 0.61 18.69 -17.49
N ASN A 144 1.56 18.00 -16.90
CA ASN A 144 1.31 16.89 -15.98
C ASN A 144 0.67 17.41 -14.69
N ARG A 145 1.15 18.51 -14.15
CA ARG A 145 0.56 19.17 -12.98
C ARG A 145 -0.91 19.53 -13.21
N GLN A 146 -1.23 20.14 -14.36
CA GLN A 146 -2.63 20.46 -14.70
C GLN A 146 -3.48 19.19 -14.85
N TYR A 147 -2.92 18.12 -15.40
CA TYR A 147 -3.59 16.82 -15.47
C TYR A 147 -3.91 16.29 -14.07
N TYR A 148 -2.94 16.25 -13.14
CA TYR A 148 -3.18 15.76 -11.79
C TYR A 148 -4.22 16.59 -11.03
N LEU A 149 -4.22 17.92 -11.20
CA LEU A 149 -5.23 18.79 -10.60
C LEU A 149 -6.64 18.53 -11.17
N ALA A 150 -6.74 18.31 -12.48
CA ALA A 150 -8.01 17.99 -13.12
C ALA A 150 -8.53 16.62 -12.68
N GLU A 151 -7.66 15.60 -12.65
CA GLU A 151 -7.97 14.24 -12.21
C GLU A 151 -8.39 14.23 -10.73
N SER A 152 -7.69 14.97 -9.87
CA SER A 152 -8.06 15.14 -8.45
C SER A 152 -9.50 15.65 -8.29
N ARG A 153 -9.87 16.71 -9.00
CA ARG A 153 -11.24 17.26 -8.96
C ARG A 153 -12.29 16.26 -9.43
N GLN A 154 -11.98 15.52 -10.51
CA GLN A 154 -12.88 14.51 -11.05
C GLN A 154 -13.03 13.31 -10.11
N LEU A 155 -11.94 12.89 -9.45
CA LEU A 155 -11.96 11.80 -8.46
C LEU A 155 -12.79 12.17 -7.24
N LYS A 156 -12.68 13.42 -6.75
CA LYS A 156 -13.52 13.91 -5.65
C LYS A 156 -15.01 13.87 -6.01
N ALA A 157 -15.37 14.29 -7.21
CA ALA A 157 -16.74 14.20 -7.70
C ALA A 157 -17.19 12.74 -7.94
N TRP A 158 -16.26 11.85 -8.33
CA TRP A 158 -16.55 10.45 -8.57
C TRP A 158 -16.85 9.66 -7.30
N GLU A 159 -16.46 10.12 -6.12
CA GLU A 159 -16.83 9.50 -4.85
C GLU A 159 -18.36 9.38 -4.66
N ASP A 160 -19.16 10.16 -5.38
CA ASP A 160 -20.62 10.05 -5.40
C ASP A 160 -21.14 8.71 -5.95
N VAL A 161 -20.27 7.86 -6.50
CA VAL A 161 -20.59 6.48 -6.87
C VAL A 161 -20.55 5.52 -5.67
N LEU A 162 -19.85 5.86 -4.59
CA LEU A 162 -19.62 4.99 -3.44
C LEU A 162 -20.90 4.56 -2.69
N PRO A 163 -21.99 5.34 -2.62
CA PRO A 163 -23.26 4.88 -2.04
C PRO A 163 -23.87 3.64 -2.71
N PHE A 164 -23.44 3.27 -3.92
CA PHE A 164 -23.87 2.03 -4.57
C PHE A 164 -23.14 0.77 -4.06
N ALA A 165 -22.14 0.93 -3.18
CA ALA A 165 -21.51 -0.17 -2.47
C ALA A 165 -22.28 -0.51 -1.18
N ASP A 166 -22.33 -1.79 -0.85
CA ASP A 166 -22.87 -2.25 0.44
C ASP A 166 -21.92 -2.02 1.61
N GLN A 167 -20.61 -1.94 1.31
CA GLN A 167 -19.56 -1.72 2.30
C GLN A 167 -18.35 -1.02 1.68
N LEU A 168 -17.80 -0.06 2.42
CA LEU A 168 -16.53 0.62 2.13
C LEU A 168 -15.49 0.21 3.16
N LEU A 169 -14.31 -0.21 2.71
CA LEU A 169 -13.23 -0.70 3.57
C LEU A 169 -11.94 0.08 3.32
N PRO A 170 -11.78 1.28 3.91
CA PRO A 170 -10.52 2.03 3.83
C PRO A 170 -9.39 1.30 4.55
N ILE A 171 -8.15 1.50 4.03
CA ILE A 171 -6.95 0.82 4.51
C ILE A 171 -6.35 1.47 5.77
N SER A 172 -6.59 2.77 5.97
CA SER A 172 -6.04 3.54 7.07
C SER A 172 -7.13 4.10 7.98
N PRO A 173 -6.84 4.33 9.28
CA PRO A 173 -7.78 4.99 10.17
C PRO A 173 -8.14 6.42 9.73
N LYS A 174 -7.17 7.18 9.17
CA LYS A 174 -7.39 8.52 8.61
C LYS A 174 -8.43 8.50 7.49
N ASP A 175 -8.24 7.60 6.52
CA ASP A 175 -9.14 7.50 5.37
C ASP A 175 -10.51 6.97 5.82
N THR A 176 -10.54 6.11 6.84
CA THR A 176 -11.79 5.63 7.44
C THR A 176 -12.59 6.79 8.04
N ALA A 177 -11.95 7.67 8.80
CA ALA A 177 -12.60 8.85 9.37
C ALA A 177 -13.16 9.78 8.27
N TYR A 178 -12.35 10.04 7.22
CA TYR A 178 -12.76 10.85 6.07
C TYR A 178 -14.03 10.30 5.39
N TYR A 179 -14.06 9.00 5.09
CA TYR A 179 -15.22 8.40 4.43
C TYR A 179 -16.42 8.26 5.36
N ALA A 180 -16.22 8.02 6.67
CA ALA A 180 -17.29 7.89 7.65
C ALA A 180 -18.07 9.22 7.90
N GLU A 181 -17.48 10.37 7.63
CA GLU A 181 -18.17 11.66 7.65
C GLU A 181 -19.24 11.75 6.56
N ARG A 182 -19.10 11.04 5.46
CA ARG A 182 -19.97 11.12 4.27
C ARG A 182 -20.83 9.88 4.04
N PHE A 183 -20.38 8.71 4.49
CA PHE A 183 -21.03 7.43 4.20
C PHE A 183 -21.24 6.63 5.48
N LYS A 184 -22.36 5.90 5.58
CA LYS A 184 -22.74 5.15 6.80
C LYS A 184 -22.14 3.74 6.88
N ASN A 185 -21.77 3.16 5.74
CA ASN A 185 -21.30 1.79 5.59
C ASN A 185 -19.78 1.73 5.45
N VAL A 186 -19.05 2.30 6.39
CA VAL A 186 -17.60 2.40 6.39
C VAL A 186 -17.01 1.70 7.60
N ASP A 187 -16.10 0.74 7.36
CA ASP A 187 -15.34 0.06 8.40
C ASP A 187 -13.85 0.03 8.06
N HIS A 188 -13.01 0.18 9.06
CA HIS A 188 -11.57 0.08 8.89
C HIS A 188 -11.15 -1.39 8.71
N LEU A 189 -10.50 -1.69 7.60
CA LEU A 189 -9.82 -2.96 7.38
C LEU A 189 -8.32 -2.69 7.18
N PRO A 190 -7.44 -3.12 8.09
CA PRO A 190 -6.00 -2.97 7.95
C PRO A 190 -5.45 -3.65 6.69
N PRO A 191 -4.23 -3.30 6.22
CA PRO A 191 -3.68 -3.85 4.98
C PRO A 191 -3.31 -5.33 5.11
N PHE A 192 -3.31 -6.01 3.95
CA PHE A 192 -2.68 -7.31 3.78
C PHE A 192 -1.22 -7.12 3.33
N HIS A 193 -0.33 -7.99 3.80
CA HIS A 193 1.11 -7.89 3.57
C HIS A 193 1.81 -9.24 3.69
N GLY A 194 3.09 -9.33 3.28
CA GLY A 194 3.85 -10.57 3.25
C GLY A 194 4.38 -11.06 4.61
N ASN A 195 4.22 -10.28 5.68
CA ASN A 195 4.79 -10.68 6.98
C ASN A 195 3.79 -11.60 7.72
N HIS A 196 4.16 -12.86 7.92
CA HIS A 196 3.38 -13.85 8.66
C HIS A 196 3.79 -13.92 10.14
N GLU A 197 5.06 -13.65 10.43
CA GLU A 197 5.61 -13.66 11.77
C GLU A 197 6.60 -12.52 11.99
N ILE A 198 6.90 -12.24 13.26
CA ILE A 198 7.90 -11.24 13.61
C ILE A 198 9.27 -11.91 13.58
N THR A 199 10.12 -11.45 12.65
CA THR A 199 11.49 -11.95 12.47
C THR A 199 12.56 -11.00 13.02
N SER A 200 12.16 -9.89 13.64
CA SER A 200 13.06 -8.97 14.34
C SER A 200 13.96 -9.71 15.33
N ARG A 201 15.23 -9.29 15.44
CA ARG A 201 16.22 -9.92 16.34
C ARG A 201 16.73 -8.90 17.32
N PRO A 202 16.96 -9.29 18.60
CA PRO A 202 17.64 -8.43 19.56
C PRO A 202 19.11 -8.23 19.16
N GLY A 203 19.75 -7.26 19.78
CA GLY A 203 21.16 -6.97 19.54
C GLY A 203 21.40 -5.77 18.64
N GLN A 204 22.57 -5.70 18.02
CA GLN A 204 23.06 -4.53 17.30
C GLN A 204 23.27 -4.83 15.82
N GLY A 205 23.20 -3.82 14.98
CA GLY A 205 23.61 -3.83 13.58
C GLY A 205 24.60 -2.71 13.33
N ASP A 206 25.13 -2.65 12.11
CA ASP A 206 26.26 -1.78 11.79
C ASP A 206 25.88 -0.60 10.87
N TYR A 207 24.61 -0.45 10.52
CA TYR A 207 24.13 0.59 9.59
C TYR A 207 22.68 1.02 9.84
N CYS A 208 22.37 2.21 9.35
CA CYS A 208 21.00 2.67 9.14
C CYS A 208 20.51 2.23 7.77
N LEU A 209 19.21 1.93 7.62
CA LEU A 209 18.62 1.54 6.34
C LEU A 209 17.42 2.42 5.99
N TYR A 210 17.41 2.96 4.78
CA TYR A 210 16.21 3.43 4.10
C TYR A 210 15.86 2.50 2.95
N HIS A 211 14.63 2.00 2.88
CA HIS A 211 14.20 1.13 1.79
C HIS A 211 12.88 1.60 1.18
N ALA A 212 12.82 1.66 -0.16
CA ALA A 212 11.62 2.08 -0.88
C ALA A 212 11.76 1.84 -2.39
N LYS A 213 10.64 1.91 -3.14
CA LYS A 213 10.68 2.07 -4.59
C LYS A 213 11.08 3.53 -4.90
N LEU A 214 12.35 3.75 -5.25
CA LEU A 214 12.96 5.08 -5.38
C LEU A 214 12.45 5.87 -6.60
N SER A 215 11.81 5.22 -7.58
CA SER A 215 11.15 5.90 -8.70
C SER A 215 9.85 6.61 -8.31
N VAL A 216 9.32 6.38 -7.11
CA VAL A 216 8.13 7.06 -6.61
C VAL A 216 8.54 8.42 -6.04
N PRO A 217 7.94 9.54 -6.47
CA PRO A 217 8.39 10.89 -6.09
C PRO A 217 8.51 11.10 -4.57
N GLU A 218 7.54 10.67 -3.79
CA GLU A 218 7.58 10.79 -2.32
C GLU A 218 8.75 10.03 -1.67
N ASN A 219 9.13 8.89 -2.26
CA ASN A 219 10.24 8.09 -1.75
C ASN A 219 11.59 8.66 -2.19
N HIS A 220 11.66 9.22 -3.39
CA HIS A 220 12.82 9.96 -3.88
C HIS A 220 13.11 11.17 -2.99
N GLU A 221 12.09 11.97 -2.69
CA GLU A 221 12.21 13.11 -1.78
C GLU A 221 12.72 12.71 -0.39
N ALA A 222 12.15 11.64 0.18
CA ALA A 222 12.58 11.13 1.47
C ALA A 222 14.04 10.65 1.44
N ALA A 223 14.48 10.01 0.35
CA ALA A 223 15.89 9.63 0.16
C ALA A 223 16.79 10.86 0.06
N MET A 224 16.41 11.87 -0.73
CA MET A 224 17.16 13.14 -0.86
C MET A 224 17.24 13.89 0.48
N PHE A 225 16.18 13.92 1.26
CA PHE A 225 16.21 14.48 2.62
C PHE A 225 17.24 13.77 3.50
N LEU A 226 17.29 12.44 3.45
CA LEU A 226 18.28 11.68 4.22
C LEU A 226 19.70 11.98 3.75
N VAL A 227 19.96 11.97 2.44
CA VAL A 227 21.29 12.22 1.87
C VAL A 227 21.76 13.64 2.18
N ASN A 228 20.94 14.66 1.91
CA ASN A 228 21.35 16.05 1.91
C ASN A 228 21.28 16.72 3.29
N GLN A 229 20.45 16.19 4.22
CA GLN A 229 20.22 16.88 5.49
C GLN A 229 20.53 16.02 6.72
N VAL A 230 20.17 14.71 6.71
CA VAL A 230 20.38 13.87 7.88
C VAL A 230 21.76 13.24 7.89
N PHE A 231 22.21 12.69 6.77
CA PHE A 231 23.49 11.97 6.66
C PHE A 231 24.59 12.78 5.97
N HIS A 232 24.36 14.05 5.68
CA HIS A 232 25.42 14.96 5.23
C HIS A 232 26.44 15.17 6.35
N ASP A 233 27.71 14.86 6.09
CA ASP A 233 28.80 14.92 7.09
C ASP A 233 28.50 14.20 8.41
N PHE A 234 27.76 13.08 8.34
CA PHE A 234 27.31 12.34 9.51
C PHE A 234 28.05 10.99 9.65
N PRO A 235 28.56 10.62 10.85
CA PRO A 235 29.52 9.51 10.99
C PRO A 235 28.89 8.12 11.01
N VAL A 236 27.57 8.00 10.85
CA VAL A 236 26.86 6.71 10.88
C VAL A 236 26.57 6.23 9.46
N PRO A 237 26.89 4.96 9.12
CA PRO A 237 26.63 4.43 7.77
C PRO A 237 25.12 4.35 7.46
N LEU A 238 24.77 4.76 6.22
CA LEU A 238 23.43 4.62 5.67
C LEU A 238 23.45 3.73 4.43
N ILE A 239 22.55 2.75 4.37
CA ILE A 239 22.22 2.05 3.14
C ILE A 239 20.87 2.57 2.63
N ILE A 240 20.82 2.96 1.34
CA ILE A 240 19.60 3.27 0.62
C ILE A 240 19.33 2.10 -0.33
N ALA A 241 18.20 1.38 -0.16
CA ALA A 241 17.90 0.18 -0.91
C ALA A 241 16.57 0.31 -1.67
N GLY A 242 16.60 -0.03 -2.97
CA GLY A 242 15.38 -0.06 -3.79
C GLY A 242 15.59 0.29 -5.25
N GLY A 243 14.55 0.04 -6.04
CA GLY A 243 14.59 0.19 -7.47
C GLY A 243 14.23 1.59 -7.98
N GLY A 244 14.82 1.95 -9.13
CA GLY A 244 14.49 3.15 -9.87
C GLY A 244 15.04 4.44 -9.27
N ALA A 245 16.24 4.40 -8.69
CA ALA A 245 16.97 5.58 -8.23
C ALA A 245 17.19 6.54 -9.40
N GLN A 246 16.90 7.82 -9.18
CA GLN A 246 17.09 8.86 -10.18
C GLN A 246 18.55 9.38 -10.17
N PRO A 247 19.05 9.95 -11.29
CA PRO A 247 20.43 10.43 -11.38
C PRO A 247 20.84 11.37 -10.26
N GLU A 248 19.98 12.29 -9.86
CA GLU A 248 20.24 13.25 -8.78
C GLU A 248 20.50 12.55 -7.43
N LEU A 249 19.75 11.50 -7.11
CA LEU A 249 19.99 10.71 -5.90
C LEU A 249 21.30 9.93 -5.97
N ILE A 250 21.63 9.37 -7.14
CA ILE A 250 22.89 8.64 -7.37
C ILE A 250 24.08 9.58 -7.20
N GLU A 251 24.00 10.78 -7.77
CA GLU A 251 25.03 11.83 -7.64
C GLU A 251 25.22 12.20 -6.16
N GLY A 252 24.16 12.57 -5.45
CA GLY A 252 24.25 12.93 -4.03
C GLY A 252 24.82 11.82 -3.15
N ILE A 253 24.51 10.54 -3.43
CA ILE A 253 25.10 9.39 -2.72
C ILE A 253 26.60 9.28 -3.04
N SER A 254 27.01 9.48 -4.29
CA SER A 254 28.42 9.33 -4.71
C SER A 254 29.37 10.35 -4.06
N GLU A 255 28.85 11.44 -3.54
CA GLU A 255 29.60 12.48 -2.83
C GLU A 255 29.82 12.16 -1.33
N ASN A 256 29.27 11.05 -0.82
CA ASN A 256 29.31 10.71 0.60
C ASN A 256 29.71 9.25 0.84
N ASP A 257 30.92 9.02 1.30
CA ASP A 257 31.50 7.69 1.57
C ASP A 257 30.73 6.88 2.65
N GLN A 258 29.89 7.54 3.48
CA GLN A 258 29.08 6.87 4.49
C GLN A 258 27.72 6.38 3.95
N ILE A 259 27.38 6.69 2.70
CA ILE A 259 26.10 6.30 2.10
C ILE A 259 26.32 5.29 0.97
N LEU A 260 25.63 4.18 1.04
CA LEU A 260 25.71 3.11 0.04
C LEU A 260 24.35 2.90 -0.62
N LEU A 261 24.32 2.95 -1.96
CA LEU A 261 23.14 2.55 -2.72
C LEU A 261 23.15 1.03 -2.98
N ARG A 262 22.01 0.36 -2.70
CA ARG A 262 21.70 -1.00 -3.13
C ARG A 262 20.57 -0.94 -4.14
N PRO A 263 20.87 -0.87 -5.45
CA PRO A 263 19.86 -0.76 -6.48
C PRO A 263 19.16 -2.10 -6.72
N ASP A 264 17.85 -2.09 -6.81
CA ASP A 264 17.00 -3.24 -7.17
C ASP A 264 17.35 -4.56 -6.45
N PRO A 265 17.51 -4.57 -5.10
CA PRO A 265 17.80 -5.80 -4.38
C PRO A 265 16.66 -6.80 -4.56
N GLY A 266 17.03 -8.08 -4.69
CA GLY A 266 16.07 -9.17 -4.68
C GLY A 266 15.35 -9.27 -3.32
N GLU A 267 14.26 -10.05 -3.26
CA GLU A 267 13.43 -10.18 -2.05
C GLU A 267 14.26 -10.65 -0.84
N SER A 268 15.03 -11.71 -0.99
CA SER A 268 15.91 -12.26 0.07
C SER A 268 16.96 -11.24 0.52
N GLU A 269 17.59 -10.51 -0.40
CA GLU A 269 18.58 -9.48 -0.07
C GLU A 269 17.91 -8.32 0.70
N MET A 270 16.72 -7.88 0.28
CA MET A 270 15.97 -6.82 0.98
C MET A 270 15.60 -7.25 2.40
N GLU A 271 15.15 -8.51 2.59
CA GLU A 271 14.87 -9.06 3.91
C GLU A 271 16.10 -9.05 4.82
N ASP A 272 17.26 -9.48 4.28
CA ASP A 272 18.52 -9.48 5.00
C ASP A 272 18.98 -8.06 5.36
N LEU A 273 18.85 -7.10 4.45
CA LEU A 273 19.14 -5.69 4.72
C LEU A 273 18.25 -5.15 5.85
N ILE A 274 16.96 -5.43 5.84
CA ILE A 274 16.03 -5.00 6.90
C ILE A 274 16.36 -5.65 8.24
N ARG A 275 16.60 -6.95 8.24
CA ARG A 275 16.85 -7.75 9.46
C ARG A 275 18.17 -7.38 10.14
N ASN A 276 19.19 -7.05 9.36
CA ASN A 276 20.53 -6.73 9.86
C ASN A 276 20.75 -5.25 10.16
N ALA A 277 19.95 -4.35 9.62
CA ALA A 277 20.00 -2.93 9.96
C ALA A 277 19.86 -2.70 11.47
N HIS A 278 20.59 -1.70 12.00
CA HIS A 278 20.41 -1.28 13.38
C HIS A 278 19.19 -0.36 13.54
N ILE A 279 19.09 0.62 12.64
CA ILE A 279 17.99 1.59 12.63
C ILE A 279 17.41 1.65 11.22
N LEU A 280 16.11 1.39 11.09
CA LEU A 280 15.40 1.68 9.86
C LEU A 280 14.89 3.11 9.91
N VAL A 281 15.38 3.96 9.03
CA VAL A 281 15.10 5.40 9.00
C VAL A 281 14.12 5.68 7.87
N LEU A 282 12.85 5.92 8.18
CA LEU A 282 11.75 5.95 7.23
C LEU A 282 10.97 7.27 7.30
N PRO A 283 11.53 8.40 6.86
CA PRO A 283 10.73 9.62 6.71
C PRO A 283 9.75 9.52 5.55
N THR A 284 8.66 10.30 5.62
CA THR A 284 7.74 10.55 4.51
C THR A 284 7.19 11.97 4.60
N PHE A 285 6.93 12.60 3.47
CA PHE A 285 6.33 13.94 3.40
C PHE A 285 4.89 13.90 2.90
N GLN A 286 4.36 12.69 2.69
CA GLN A 286 2.98 12.47 2.26
C GLN A 286 2.24 11.59 3.27
N ALA A 287 1.20 12.15 3.90
CA ALA A 287 0.40 11.49 4.94
C ALA A 287 -0.86 10.78 4.39
N THR A 288 -0.80 10.21 3.17
CA THR A 288 -1.92 9.47 2.57
C THR A 288 -1.72 7.96 2.69
N GLY A 289 -2.79 7.23 2.94
CA GLY A 289 -2.80 5.77 3.07
C GLY A 289 -1.95 5.26 4.23
N ILE A 290 -1.69 3.94 4.24
CA ILE A 290 -0.74 3.32 5.17
C ILE A 290 0.53 2.92 4.41
N LYS A 291 1.68 3.17 5.01
CA LYS A 291 2.96 2.84 4.40
C LYS A 291 3.38 1.41 4.78
N LEU A 292 3.22 0.46 3.86
CA LEU A 292 3.57 -0.96 4.09
C LEU A 292 5.03 -1.16 4.48
N LYS A 293 5.94 -0.27 4.02
CA LYS A 293 7.35 -0.29 4.44
C LYS A 293 7.51 -0.13 5.96
N LEU A 294 6.63 0.65 6.62
CA LEU A 294 6.64 0.78 8.08
C LEU A 294 6.25 -0.53 8.75
N LEU A 295 5.18 -1.19 8.29
CA LEU A 295 4.79 -2.51 8.81
C LEU A 295 5.91 -3.52 8.62
N ASN A 296 6.47 -3.62 7.41
CA ASN A 296 7.58 -4.52 7.12
C ASN A 296 8.77 -4.30 8.07
N SER A 297 9.10 -3.03 8.33
CA SER A 297 10.18 -2.67 9.26
C SER A 297 9.88 -3.02 10.71
N LEU A 298 8.63 -2.91 11.15
CA LEU A 298 8.24 -3.28 12.52
C LEU A 298 8.19 -4.80 12.71
N PHE A 299 7.85 -5.57 11.67
CA PHE A 299 7.87 -7.03 11.72
C PHE A 299 9.30 -7.60 11.71
N ASN A 300 10.22 -6.99 10.95
CA ASN A 300 11.48 -7.63 10.62
C ASN A 300 12.72 -6.91 11.13
N GLY A 301 12.62 -5.60 11.38
CA GLY A 301 13.76 -4.74 11.76
C GLY A 301 13.90 -4.52 13.26
N ARG A 302 15.01 -3.90 13.65
CA ARG A 302 15.30 -3.49 15.03
C ARG A 302 14.63 -2.14 15.37
N HIS A 303 15.43 -1.09 15.58
CA HIS A 303 14.89 0.25 15.80
C HIS A 303 14.25 0.79 14.53
N VAL A 304 13.09 1.42 14.65
CA VAL A 304 12.39 2.05 13.54
C VAL A 304 12.22 3.53 13.86
N MET A 305 12.78 4.39 13.03
CA MET A 305 12.74 5.84 13.19
C MET A 305 11.93 6.46 12.05
N VAL A 306 11.00 7.34 12.40
CA VAL A 306 10.03 7.93 11.48
C VAL A 306 9.82 9.41 11.78
N ASN A 307 9.17 10.12 10.87
CA ASN A 307 8.61 11.45 11.16
C ASN A 307 7.08 11.38 11.38
N PRO A 308 6.45 12.41 11.96
CA PRO A 308 5.03 12.41 12.30
C PRO A 308 4.08 12.01 11.14
N PRO A 309 4.29 12.44 9.87
CA PRO A 309 3.42 12.01 8.77
C PRO A 309 3.38 10.50 8.52
N MET A 310 4.47 9.76 8.85
CA MET A 310 4.55 8.31 8.66
C MET A 310 3.56 7.53 9.54
N ILE A 311 3.25 8.04 10.71
CA ILE A 311 2.45 7.37 11.75
C ILE A 311 1.11 8.05 12.02
N LEU A 312 0.75 9.03 11.19
CA LEU A 312 -0.45 9.86 11.39
C LEU A 312 -1.70 8.99 11.59
N GLN A 313 -2.38 9.20 12.74
CA GLN A 313 -3.59 8.49 13.16
C GLN A 313 -3.44 6.95 13.25
N THR A 314 -2.22 6.44 13.37
CA THR A 314 -1.97 5.01 13.61
C THR A 314 -1.45 4.78 15.03
N LYS A 315 -1.65 3.58 15.56
CA LYS A 315 -1.03 3.16 16.83
C LYS A 315 0.42 2.68 16.64
N LEU A 316 0.93 2.67 15.41
CA LEU A 316 2.28 2.19 15.09
C LEU A 316 3.37 3.10 15.69
N GLY A 317 3.08 4.38 15.88
CA GLY A 317 3.99 5.33 16.52
C GLY A 317 4.47 4.94 17.92
N LEU A 318 3.70 4.11 18.66
CA LEU A 318 4.09 3.59 19.98
C LEU A 318 5.34 2.70 19.92
N TYR A 319 5.70 2.21 18.74
CA TYR A 319 6.82 1.28 18.49
C TYR A 319 7.91 1.89 17.62
N CYS A 320 7.83 3.20 17.39
CA CYS A 320 8.76 3.96 16.58
C CYS A 320 9.44 5.05 17.41
N HIS A 321 10.66 5.41 17.03
CA HIS A 321 11.28 6.65 17.44
C HIS A 321 10.81 7.73 16.46
N VAL A 322 10.28 8.83 17.00
CA VAL A 322 9.72 9.91 16.17
C VAL A 322 10.67 11.09 16.20
N ALA A 323 11.06 11.56 15.01
CA ALA A 323 11.93 12.73 14.84
C ALA A 323 11.23 13.75 13.93
N ASP A 324 11.28 15.02 14.30
CA ASP A 324 10.54 16.08 13.58
C ASP A 324 11.34 16.67 12.43
N ASP A 325 12.65 16.81 12.57
CA ASP A 325 13.55 17.43 11.60
C ASP A 325 14.93 16.75 11.53
N ALA A 326 15.78 17.17 10.61
CA ALA A 326 17.08 16.54 10.40
C ALA A 326 18.00 16.58 11.64
N PRO A 327 18.12 17.68 12.39
CA PRO A 327 18.88 17.69 13.65
C PRO A 327 18.34 16.70 14.69
N ASP A 328 17.01 16.52 14.79
CA ASP A 328 16.44 15.57 15.71
C ASP A 328 16.66 14.11 15.26
N PHE A 329 16.58 13.83 13.94
CA PHE A 329 17.01 12.55 13.38
C PHE A 329 18.46 12.24 13.75
N GLN A 330 19.39 13.14 13.50
CA GLN A 330 20.81 12.98 13.81
C GLN A 330 21.04 12.70 15.30
N LYS A 331 20.46 13.51 16.17
CA LYS A 331 20.56 13.35 17.63
C LYS A 331 20.06 11.98 18.09
N GLN A 332 18.89 11.56 17.62
CA GLN A 332 18.32 10.29 18.04
C GLN A 332 19.07 9.09 17.44
N ILE A 333 19.57 9.18 16.18
CA ILE A 333 20.41 8.14 15.58
C ILE A 333 21.66 7.91 16.44
N LEU A 334 22.39 8.95 16.81
CA LEU A 334 23.58 8.83 17.67
C LEU A 334 23.26 8.21 19.03
N GLN A 335 22.11 8.55 19.62
CA GLN A 335 21.70 7.99 20.91
C GLN A 335 21.32 6.52 20.84
N LEU A 336 20.82 6.05 19.69
CA LEU A 336 20.35 4.69 19.50
C LEU A 336 21.44 3.77 18.94
N PHE A 337 22.38 4.30 18.16
CA PHE A 337 23.33 3.49 17.39
C PHE A 337 24.22 2.62 18.28
N ASP A 338 24.57 3.12 19.48
CA ASP A 338 25.36 2.38 20.46
C ASP A 338 24.51 1.53 21.43
N LYS A 339 23.18 1.52 21.28
CA LYS A 339 22.27 0.80 22.20
C LYS A 339 21.70 -0.44 21.51
N PRO A 340 22.00 -1.65 22.00
CA PRO A 340 21.41 -2.86 21.48
C PRO A 340 19.87 -2.81 21.50
N PHE A 341 19.24 -3.29 20.45
CA PHE A 341 17.78 -3.43 20.40
C PHE A 341 17.34 -4.54 21.40
N PRO A 342 16.48 -4.23 22.39
CA PRO A 342 16.17 -5.17 23.44
C PRO A 342 15.07 -6.16 23.00
N ALA A 343 15.16 -7.43 23.44
CA ALA A 343 14.15 -8.45 23.18
C ALA A 343 12.73 -8.05 23.65
N GLY A 344 12.63 -7.27 24.73
CA GLY A 344 11.35 -6.78 25.24
C GLY A 344 10.56 -5.89 24.27
N GLU A 345 11.23 -5.19 23.35
CA GLU A 345 10.55 -4.41 22.32
C GLU A 345 9.86 -5.29 21.26
N ILE A 346 10.43 -6.47 20.98
CA ILE A 346 9.82 -7.46 20.08
C ILE A 346 8.47 -7.93 20.65
N GLU A 347 8.45 -8.29 21.95
CA GLU A 347 7.22 -8.74 22.61
C GLU A 347 6.15 -7.64 22.69
N LYS A 348 6.56 -6.38 22.91
CA LYS A 348 5.62 -5.25 22.87
C LYS A 348 4.96 -5.08 21.51
N ARG A 349 5.74 -5.19 20.41
CA ARG A 349 5.23 -5.11 19.04
C ARG A 349 4.26 -6.24 18.70
N LYS A 350 4.54 -7.44 19.21
CA LYS A 350 3.82 -8.67 18.89
C LYS A 350 2.33 -8.54 19.10
N ALA A 351 1.88 -8.03 20.24
CA ALA A 351 0.46 -7.91 20.55
C ALA A 351 -0.30 -7.05 19.50
N LEU A 352 0.23 -5.87 19.16
CA LEU A 352 -0.40 -5.01 18.15
C LEU A 352 -0.36 -5.62 16.76
N LEU A 353 0.82 -6.09 16.33
CA LEU A 353 1.03 -6.58 14.96
C LEU A 353 0.18 -7.82 14.68
N THR A 354 0.10 -8.78 15.60
CA THR A 354 -0.69 -10.00 15.41
C THR A 354 -2.20 -9.78 15.56
N GLN A 355 -2.63 -8.87 16.43
CA GLN A 355 -4.06 -8.63 16.64
C GLN A 355 -4.69 -7.70 15.61
N THR A 356 -3.90 -6.74 15.09
CA THR A 356 -4.45 -5.69 14.20
C THR A 356 -4.02 -5.90 12.75
N TYR A 357 -2.79 -6.36 12.51
CA TYR A 357 -2.21 -6.42 11.17
C TYR A 357 -1.99 -7.84 10.66
N SER A 358 -2.50 -8.89 11.33
CA SER A 358 -2.45 -10.25 10.83
C SER A 358 -3.39 -10.44 9.64
N ASN A 359 -2.89 -11.09 8.58
CA ASN A 359 -3.71 -11.42 7.41
C ASN A 359 -4.88 -12.34 7.76
N GLU A 360 -4.70 -13.25 8.72
CA GLU A 360 -5.72 -14.19 9.21
C GLU A 360 -6.87 -13.44 9.89
N VAL A 361 -6.57 -12.44 10.72
CA VAL A 361 -7.60 -11.58 11.35
C VAL A 361 -8.30 -10.73 10.29
N ASN A 362 -7.53 -10.15 9.37
CA ASN A 362 -8.06 -9.25 8.36
C ASN A 362 -8.93 -9.97 7.33
N VAL A 363 -8.57 -11.21 6.94
CA VAL A 363 -9.40 -11.98 6.00
C VAL A 363 -10.73 -12.38 6.63
N GLN A 364 -10.77 -12.71 7.94
CA GLN A 364 -12.03 -12.99 8.62
C GLN A 364 -12.96 -11.77 8.62
N LYS A 365 -12.43 -10.57 8.94
CA LYS A 365 -13.20 -9.31 8.84
C LYS A 365 -13.70 -9.06 7.42
N LEU A 366 -12.86 -9.28 6.40
CA LEU A 366 -13.25 -9.12 5.01
C LEU A 366 -14.39 -10.10 4.64
N MET A 367 -14.30 -11.34 5.08
CA MET A 367 -15.34 -12.36 4.83
C MET A 367 -16.67 -12.02 5.50
N GLU A 368 -16.68 -11.44 6.70
CA GLU A 368 -17.89 -10.96 7.36
C GLU A 368 -18.61 -9.90 6.50
N HIS A 369 -17.86 -9.03 5.83
CA HIS A 369 -18.43 -8.03 4.91
C HIS A 369 -18.86 -8.62 3.56
N LEU A 370 -18.16 -9.62 3.05
CA LEU A 370 -18.50 -10.26 1.77
C LEU A 370 -19.69 -11.21 1.90
N TYR A 371 -19.83 -11.95 3.03
CA TYR A 371 -20.83 -13.00 3.27
C TYR A 371 -21.63 -12.81 4.55
N PRO A 372 -22.31 -11.67 4.77
CA PRO A 372 -22.91 -11.32 6.06
C PRO A 372 -23.97 -12.30 6.57
N LYS A 373 -24.70 -13.02 5.69
CA LYS A 373 -25.74 -13.98 6.06
C LYS A 373 -25.20 -15.34 6.52
N GLU A 374 -23.96 -15.68 6.19
CA GLU A 374 -23.36 -16.97 6.58
C GLU A 374 -22.75 -16.91 7.98
N VAL A 375 -22.23 -15.76 8.39
CA VAL A 375 -21.67 -15.55 9.73
C VAL A 375 -22.74 -15.66 10.83
N MET A 376 -23.97 -15.24 10.56
CA MET A 376 -25.08 -15.36 11.53
C MET A 376 -25.57 -16.80 11.76
N LYS A 377 -25.21 -17.77 10.91
CA LYS A 377 -25.58 -19.20 11.10
C LYS A 377 -24.48 -20.00 11.80
N ALA A 378 -23.30 -19.47 11.94
CA ALA A 378 -22.14 -20.12 12.57
C ALA A 378 -21.92 -19.70 14.05
N ARG A 379 -22.70 -18.71 14.53
CA ARG A 379 -22.77 -18.29 15.93
C ARG A 379 -24.08 -18.81 16.54
#